data_02d544990a8a38ad14547ba8614fb89c
#
_entry.id   02d544990a8a38ad14547ba8614fb89c
#
_cell.length_a   1.000
_cell.length_b   1.000
_cell.length_c   1.000
_cell.angle_alpha   90.00
_cell.angle_beta   90.00
_cell.angle_gamma   90.00
#
_symmetry.space_group_name_H-M   'P 1'
#
loop_
_entity.id
_entity.type
_entity.pdbx_description
1 polymer ?
#
loop_
_entity_poly.entity_id
_entity_poly.type
_entity_poly.pdbx_seq_one_letter_code
_entity_poly.pdbx_strand_id
1 'polypeptide(L)'
;DRIHVRNGTYFVGGHFTPEKEYCMNRLPIAYVPETPAPTRWLQFLNELLYEEDIPALQEYIGYCLLPVTKAQKMLLMVGKGGEGKSRIGLILRELFGSSMYTGSLQKVETNRFARADLEYKLLLVDDDMKTEALPQTNNIKTLVTLEDKIDIERKGQQSVQGTLYVRFACFGNGSLHALYDKSNGFYRRQLLLTTKEKPVGRVDDPFLIDKMRNEKEGILLWALEGLHRLIQNNYQFTISERTAANLKEAMEQGNNILGFLKSEGYFEIRQGAKCKSTDFYKVY
;
A
#
# COMPACT_ATOMS: atom_id res chain seq x y z
N ASP A 1 17.35 -1.39 -10.11
CA ASP A 1 17.99 -0.07 -10.09
C ASP A 1 17.65 0.81 -11.30
N ARG A 2 16.70 0.37 -12.19
CA ARG A 2 16.26 1.04 -13.41
C ARG A 2 14.76 1.26 -13.39
N ILE A 3 14.34 2.45 -13.83
CA ILE A 3 12.94 2.83 -14.02
C ILE A 3 12.79 3.20 -15.50
N HIS A 4 12.02 2.42 -16.23
CA HIS A 4 11.77 2.65 -17.65
C HIS A 4 10.60 3.64 -17.79
N VAL A 5 10.91 4.83 -18.25
CA VAL A 5 9.94 5.91 -18.49
C VAL A 5 9.70 6.10 -19.99
N ARG A 6 8.69 6.87 -20.37
CA ARG A 6 8.29 7.07 -21.75
C ARG A 6 9.43 7.56 -22.66
N ASN A 7 10.28 8.46 -22.15
CA ASN A 7 11.36 9.09 -22.91
C ASN A 7 12.75 8.50 -22.67
N GLY A 8 12.89 7.39 -21.91
CA GLY A 8 14.20 6.78 -21.69
C GLY A 8 14.24 5.85 -20.49
N THR A 9 15.39 5.76 -19.86
CA THR A 9 15.63 4.96 -18.64
C THR A 9 16.27 5.83 -17.58
N TYR A 10 15.66 5.88 -16.40
CA TYR A 10 16.18 6.54 -15.21
C TYR A 10 16.83 5.50 -14.30
N PHE A 11 18.02 5.78 -13.84
CA PHE A 11 18.76 4.95 -12.90
C PHE A 11 18.66 5.55 -11.49
N VAL A 12 18.47 4.70 -10.50
CA VAL A 12 18.29 5.11 -9.10
C VAL A 12 19.48 5.93 -8.56
N GLY A 13 20.66 5.80 -9.17
CA GLY A 13 21.82 6.66 -8.88
C GLY A 13 21.74 8.10 -9.39
N GLY A 14 20.58 8.52 -9.94
CA GLY A 14 20.35 9.89 -10.44
C GLY A 14 20.73 10.12 -11.89
N HIS A 15 21.15 9.09 -12.63
CA HIS A 15 21.48 9.18 -14.04
C HIS A 15 20.24 8.89 -14.91
N PHE A 16 20.10 9.61 -16.03
CA PHE A 16 19.07 9.39 -17.04
C PHE A 16 19.70 9.23 -18.41
N THR A 17 19.18 8.28 -19.19
CA THR A 17 19.52 8.11 -20.61
C THR A 17 18.24 8.11 -21.46
N PRO A 18 18.24 8.77 -22.63
CA PRO A 18 17.12 8.70 -23.56
C PRO A 18 16.99 7.34 -24.25
N GLU A 19 17.96 6.46 -24.09
CA GLU A 19 17.93 5.11 -24.64
C GLU A 19 16.82 4.27 -24.00
N LYS A 20 16.07 3.57 -24.87
CA LYS A 20 14.95 2.73 -24.47
C LYS A 20 15.33 1.26 -24.60
N GLU A 21 15.54 0.62 -23.46
CA GLU A 21 15.69 -0.82 -23.40
C GLU A 21 14.32 -1.52 -23.56
N TYR A 22 14.32 -2.76 -24.05
CA TYR A 22 13.11 -3.57 -24.06
C TYR A 22 12.68 -3.89 -22.63
N CYS A 23 11.42 -3.59 -22.30
CA CYS A 23 10.83 -3.91 -21.00
C CYS A 23 9.31 -4.03 -21.09
N MET A 24 8.71 -4.82 -20.21
CA MET A 24 7.26 -5.05 -20.14
C MET A 24 6.54 -4.13 -19.15
N ASN A 25 7.29 -3.31 -18.42
CA ASN A 25 6.77 -2.46 -17.33
C ASN A 25 7.16 -0.99 -17.49
N ARG A 26 7.26 -0.50 -18.74
CA ARG A 26 7.55 0.90 -19.03
C ARG A 26 6.39 1.80 -18.56
N LEU A 27 6.75 2.85 -17.83
CA LEU A 27 5.80 3.88 -17.40
C LEU A 27 5.44 4.80 -18.59
N PRO A 28 4.16 5.20 -18.72
CA PRO A 28 3.70 6.08 -19.81
C PRO A 28 4.10 7.54 -19.63
N ILE A 29 4.79 7.87 -18.55
CA ILE A 29 5.19 9.22 -18.15
C ILE A 29 6.64 9.50 -18.53
N ALA A 30 6.95 10.77 -18.87
CA ALA A 30 8.31 11.21 -19.16
C ALA A 30 9.05 11.68 -17.89
N TYR A 31 10.34 11.42 -17.83
CA TYR A 31 11.23 12.07 -16.88
C TYR A 31 11.65 13.43 -17.44
N VAL A 32 11.29 14.51 -16.73
CA VAL A 32 11.57 15.91 -17.09
C VAL A 32 12.06 16.61 -15.81
N PRO A 33 13.37 16.71 -15.59
CA PRO A 33 13.93 17.15 -14.31
C PRO A 33 13.60 18.61 -13.94
N GLU A 34 13.30 19.47 -14.92
CA GLU A 34 12.95 20.88 -14.70
C GLU A 34 11.45 21.10 -14.45
N THR A 35 10.66 20.04 -14.33
CA THR A 35 9.22 20.17 -14.05
C THR A 35 9.00 20.82 -12.68
N PRO A 36 8.09 21.82 -12.60
CA PRO A 36 7.74 22.43 -11.32
C PRO A 36 7.17 21.44 -10.31
N ALA A 37 7.28 21.78 -9.03
CA ALA A 37 6.66 21.00 -7.96
C ALA A 37 5.15 20.83 -8.21
N PRO A 38 4.57 19.65 -7.94
CA PRO A 38 3.15 19.36 -8.18
C PRO A 38 2.26 19.96 -7.08
N THR A 39 2.03 21.26 -7.16
CA THR A 39 1.42 22.05 -6.09
C THR A 39 0.00 21.59 -5.76
N ARG A 40 -0.82 21.25 -6.75
CA ARG A 40 -2.20 20.80 -6.50
C ARG A 40 -2.24 19.39 -5.90
N TRP A 41 -1.33 18.52 -6.34
CA TRP A 41 -1.13 17.20 -5.73
C TRP A 41 -0.74 17.31 -4.26
N LEU A 42 0.26 18.13 -3.94
CA LEU A 42 0.72 18.36 -2.56
C LEU A 42 -0.38 18.95 -1.70
N GLN A 43 -1.13 19.92 -2.22
CA GLN A 43 -2.30 20.47 -1.52
C GLN A 43 -3.34 19.37 -1.24
N PHE A 44 -3.66 18.55 -2.23
CA PHE A 44 -4.61 17.44 -2.07
C PHE A 44 -4.14 16.44 -1.01
N LEU A 45 -2.84 16.09 -0.98
CA LEU A 45 -2.31 15.21 0.06
C LEU A 45 -2.42 15.83 1.46
N ASN A 46 -2.16 17.13 1.61
CA ASN A 46 -2.34 17.84 2.88
C ASN A 46 -3.81 17.93 3.31
N GLU A 47 -4.75 17.98 2.36
CA GLU A 47 -6.18 17.92 2.65
C GLU A 47 -6.62 16.50 3.10
N LEU A 48 -5.98 15.45 2.58
CA LEU A 48 -6.36 14.05 2.78
C LEU A 48 -5.65 13.39 3.95
N LEU A 49 -4.36 13.63 4.12
CA LEU A 49 -3.48 12.95 5.08
C LEU A 49 -2.95 13.93 6.14
N TYR A 50 -2.53 13.36 7.26
CA TYR A 50 -1.73 14.07 8.22
C TYR A 50 -0.32 14.30 7.63
N GLU A 51 0.24 15.46 7.89
CA GLU A 51 1.50 15.91 7.28
C GLU A 51 2.64 14.93 7.55
N GLU A 52 2.70 14.38 8.76
CA GLU A 52 3.68 13.40 9.22
C GLU A 52 3.62 12.04 8.47
N ASP A 53 2.48 11.72 7.82
CA ASP A 53 2.27 10.48 7.08
C ASP A 53 2.59 10.62 5.57
N ILE A 54 2.67 11.85 5.06
CA ILE A 54 2.94 12.12 3.63
C ILE A 54 4.29 11.55 3.19
N PRO A 55 5.40 11.66 3.97
CA PRO A 55 6.67 11.06 3.60
C PRO A 55 6.59 9.54 3.38
N ALA A 56 5.82 8.82 4.20
CA ALA A 56 5.62 7.39 4.05
C ALA A 56 4.89 7.03 2.74
N LEU A 57 3.87 7.81 2.36
CA LEU A 57 3.18 7.64 1.07
C LEU A 57 4.09 7.97 -0.11
N GLN A 58 4.89 9.03 -0.01
CA GLN A 58 5.87 9.43 -1.04
C GLN A 58 6.87 8.31 -1.30
N GLU A 59 7.45 7.75 -0.24
CA GLU A 59 8.36 6.62 -0.29
C GLU A 59 7.70 5.39 -0.88
N TYR A 60 6.43 5.12 -0.53
CA TYR A 60 5.71 3.97 -1.04
C TYR A 60 5.44 4.06 -2.55
N ILE A 61 4.99 5.22 -3.03
CA ILE A 61 4.78 5.44 -4.47
C ILE A 61 6.12 5.33 -5.21
N GLY A 62 7.19 5.91 -4.67
CA GLY A 62 8.53 5.77 -5.20
C GLY A 62 9.01 4.32 -5.23
N TYR A 63 8.78 3.55 -4.18
CA TYR A 63 9.10 2.13 -4.10
C TYR A 63 8.39 1.32 -5.19
N CYS A 64 7.15 1.68 -5.53
CA CYS A 64 6.39 1.02 -6.59
C CYS A 64 6.97 1.23 -7.99
N LEU A 65 7.85 2.22 -8.20
CA LEU A 65 8.51 2.44 -9.50
C LEU A 65 9.55 1.37 -9.84
N LEU A 66 10.05 0.61 -8.85
CA LEU A 66 11.07 -0.42 -9.03
C LEU A 66 10.47 -1.84 -8.98
N PRO A 67 10.95 -2.77 -9.82
CA PRO A 67 10.55 -4.18 -9.76
C PRO A 67 11.32 -4.94 -8.67
N VAL A 68 11.25 -4.49 -7.40
CA VAL A 68 11.91 -5.11 -6.24
C VAL A 68 10.96 -5.27 -5.07
N THR A 69 11.19 -6.20 -4.17
CA THR A 69 10.35 -6.50 -2.98
C THR A 69 11.07 -6.19 -1.65
N LYS A 70 12.25 -5.56 -1.71
CA LYS A 70 13.18 -5.37 -0.58
C LYS A 70 12.58 -4.72 0.67
N ALA A 71 11.65 -3.78 0.48
CA ALA A 71 11.01 -3.11 1.62
C ALA A 71 9.91 -3.95 2.29
N GLN A 72 9.46 -5.05 1.65
CA GLN A 72 8.53 -6.04 2.20
C GLN A 72 7.25 -5.43 2.80
N LYS A 73 6.71 -4.38 2.18
CA LYS A 73 5.52 -3.65 2.64
C LYS A 73 4.46 -3.56 1.56
N MET A 74 3.21 -3.56 2.00
CA MET A 74 2.03 -3.17 1.24
C MET A 74 1.38 -1.95 1.90
N LEU A 75 0.77 -1.08 1.10
CA LEU A 75 0.05 0.09 1.60
C LEU A 75 -1.40 -0.28 1.89
N LEU A 76 -1.85 0.02 3.09
CA LEU A 76 -3.25 0.08 3.45
C LEU A 76 -3.61 1.52 3.82
N MET A 77 -4.59 2.09 3.16
CA MET A 77 -5.10 3.42 3.49
C MET A 77 -6.56 3.31 3.88
N VAL A 78 -6.87 3.67 5.12
CA VAL A 78 -8.19 3.51 5.71
C VAL A 78 -8.80 4.85 6.07
N GLY A 79 -10.10 5.01 5.83
CA GLY A 79 -10.88 6.19 6.18
C GLY A 79 -12.34 5.86 6.33
N LYS A 80 -13.17 6.86 6.70
CA LYS A 80 -14.61 6.69 6.93
C LYS A 80 -15.43 6.59 5.63
N GLY A 81 -14.86 7.04 4.51
CA GLY A 81 -15.52 7.15 3.21
C GLY A 81 -15.76 8.59 2.77
N GLY A 82 -15.58 8.85 1.47
CA GLY A 82 -15.82 10.18 0.88
C GLY A 82 -14.68 11.20 1.06
N GLU A 83 -13.54 10.83 1.67
CA GLU A 83 -12.41 11.75 1.88
C GLU A 83 -11.63 12.02 0.57
N GLY A 84 -11.63 11.06 -0.35
CA GLY A 84 -10.95 11.19 -1.64
C GLY A 84 -9.81 10.19 -1.90
N LYS A 85 -9.69 9.09 -1.13
CA LYS A 85 -8.67 8.04 -1.31
C LYS A 85 -8.56 7.53 -2.75
N SER A 86 -9.69 7.27 -3.39
CA SER A 86 -9.77 6.79 -4.79
C SER A 86 -9.10 7.73 -5.81
N ARG A 87 -8.96 9.02 -5.47
CA ARG A 87 -8.26 10.00 -6.31
C ARG A 87 -6.77 9.67 -6.42
N ILE A 88 -6.17 9.11 -5.37
CA ILE A 88 -4.79 8.59 -5.42
C ILE A 88 -4.70 7.49 -6.47
N GLY A 89 -5.62 6.52 -6.45
CA GLY A 89 -5.66 5.41 -7.42
C GLY A 89 -5.72 5.88 -8.87
N LEU A 90 -6.51 6.96 -9.14
CA LEU A 90 -6.60 7.54 -10.48
C LEU A 90 -5.28 8.18 -10.91
N ILE A 91 -4.59 8.90 -10.03
CA ILE A 91 -3.27 9.48 -10.34
C ILE A 91 -2.21 8.40 -10.50
N LEU A 92 -2.22 7.35 -9.66
CA LEU A 92 -1.32 6.21 -9.85
C LEU A 92 -1.51 5.54 -11.21
N ARG A 93 -2.74 5.48 -11.72
CA ARG A 93 -3.01 4.98 -13.08
C ARG A 93 -2.34 5.82 -14.16
N GLU A 94 -2.31 7.15 -14.01
CA GLU A 94 -1.59 8.04 -14.94
C GLU A 94 -0.07 7.82 -14.91
N LEU A 95 0.48 7.53 -13.72
CA LEU A 95 1.92 7.27 -13.56
C LEU A 95 2.33 5.89 -14.10
N PHE A 96 1.56 4.86 -13.77
CA PHE A 96 1.94 3.47 -14.02
C PHE A 96 1.34 2.90 -15.32
N GLY A 97 0.23 3.42 -15.81
CA GLY A 97 -0.44 2.96 -17.04
C GLY A 97 -0.68 1.45 -17.03
N SER A 98 -0.18 0.76 -18.06
CA SER A 98 -0.29 -0.70 -18.20
C SER A 98 0.52 -1.49 -17.16
N SER A 99 1.46 -0.86 -16.48
CA SER A 99 2.23 -1.46 -15.36
C SER A 99 1.45 -1.51 -14.05
N MET A 100 0.24 -0.93 -14.02
CA MET A 100 -0.71 -1.03 -12.92
C MET A 100 -1.83 -2.00 -13.26
N TYR A 101 -2.22 -2.80 -12.28
CA TYR A 101 -3.42 -3.64 -12.29
C TYR A 101 -4.44 -3.08 -11.30
N THR A 102 -5.71 -2.97 -11.68
CA THR A 102 -6.79 -2.63 -10.77
C THR A 102 -7.62 -3.89 -10.53
N GLY A 103 -7.74 -4.28 -9.27
CA GLY A 103 -8.48 -5.47 -8.92
C GLY A 103 -8.44 -5.76 -7.42
N SER A 104 -9.22 -6.73 -7.02
CA SER A 104 -9.37 -7.09 -5.61
C SER A 104 -8.19 -7.91 -5.10
N LEU A 105 -7.66 -7.51 -3.95
CA LEU A 105 -6.66 -8.26 -3.21
C LEU A 105 -7.18 -9.64 -2.77
N GLN A 106 -8.47 -9.73 -2.43
CA GLN A 106 -9.14 -10.99 -2.13
C GLN A 106 -9.07 -11.98 -3.30
N LYS A 107 -9.26 -11.50 -4.54
CA LYS A 107 -9.16 -12.33 -5.73
C LYS A 107 -7.74 -12.88 -5.90
N VAL A 108 -6.71 -12.09 -5.60
CA VAL A 108 -5.30 -12.54 -5.64
C VAL A 108 -5.03 -13.63 -4.61
N GLU A 109 -5.61 -13.51 -3.41
CA GLU A 109 -5.46 -14.52 -2.36
C GLU A 109 -6.15 -15.84 -2.72
N THR A 110 -7.40 -15.78 -3.21
CA THR A 110 -8.27 -16.96 -3.32
C THR A 110 -8.21 -17.64 -4.68
N ASN A 111 -7.86 -16.92 -5.76
CA ASN A 111 -7.86 -17.44 -7.12
C ASN A 111 -6.43 -17.57 -7.67
N ARG A 112 -5.96 -18.80 -7.82
CA ARG A 112 -4.62 -19.12 -8.36
C ARG A 112 -4.34 -18.51 -9.74
N PHE A 113 -5.34 -18.40 -10.60
CA PHE A 113 -5.19 -17.80 -11.93
C PHE A 113 -5.05 -16.28 -11.91
N ALA A 114 -5.59 -15.62 -10.90
CA ALA A 114 -5.49 -14.16 -10.79
C ALA A 114 -4.05 -13.66 -10.59
N ARG A 115 -3.16 -14.52 -10.09
CA ARG A 115 -1.75 -14.17 -9.93
C ARG A 115 -1.02 -14.03 -11.27
N ALA A 116 -1.47 -14.74 -12.32
CA ALA A 116 -0.91 -14.59 -13.66
C ALA A 116 -1.16 -13.20 -14.27
N ASP A 117 -2.25 -12.52 -13.88
CA ASP A 117 -2.56 -11.16 -14.32
C ASP A 117 -1.57 -10.12 -13.75
N LEU A 118 -0.79 -10.50 -12.73
CA LEU A 118 0.19 -9.64 -12.06
C LEU A 118 1.59 -9.72 -12.68
N GLU A 119 1.79 -10.58 -13.66
CA GLU A 119 3.06 -10.67 -14.36
C GLU A 119 3.41 -9.35 -15.04
N TYR A 120 4.63 -8.90 -14.84
CA TYR A 120 5.14 -7.60 -15.31
C TYR A 120 4.45 -6.36 -14.71
N LYS A 121 3.55 -6.52 -13.73
CA LYS A 121 2.93 -5.39 -13.05
C LYS A 121 3.80 -4.87 -11.90
N LEU A 122 3.91 -3.56 -11.82
CA LEU A 122 4.61 -2.88 -10.73
C LEU A 122 3.68 -2.64 -9.53
N LEU A 123 2.40 -2.40 -9.80
CA LEU A 123 1.42 -2.01 -8.78
C LEU A 123 0.06 -2.65 -9.02
N LEU A 124 -0.54 -3.19 -7.97
CA LEU A 124 -1.97 -3.49 -7.91
C LEU A 124 -2.65 -2.48 -6.99
N VAL A 125 -3.72 -1.88 -7.47
CA VAL A 125 -4.60 -1.02 -6.66
C VAL A 125 -5.94 -1.72 -6.45
N ASP A 126 -6.30 -1.90 -5.17
CA ASP A 126 -7.62 -2.31 -4.71
C ASP A 126 -8.31 -1.08 -4.09
N ASP A 127 -9.21 -0.46 -4.85
CA ASP A 127 -9.82 0.83 -4.48
C ASP A 127 -11.01 0.70 -3.53
N ASP A 128 -11.52 -0.49 -3.34
CA ASP A 128 -12.64 -0.79 -2.42
C ASP A 128 -12.36 -2.08 -1.63
N MET A 129 -11.19 -2.13 -1.00
CA MET A 129 -10.81 -3.29 -0.24
C MET A 129 -11.75 -3.50 0.96
N LYS A 130 -12.44 -4.64 0.93
CA LYS A 130 -13.22 -5.12 2.06
C LYS A 130 -12.29 -5.83 3.05
N THR A 131 -11.98 -5.19 4.15
CA THR A 131 -11.07 -5.70 5.17
C THR A 131 -11.58 -7.02 5.78
N GLU A 132 -12.89 -7.22 5.82
CA GLU A 132 -13.56 -8.43 6.33
C GLU A 132 -13.45 -9.64 5.39
N ALA A 133 -13.04 -9.44 4.14
CA ALA A 133 -13.06 -10.46 3.10
C ALA A 133 -11.76 -11.28 2.98
N LEU A 134 -10.76 -11.05 3.84
CA LEU A 134 -9.47 -11.74 3.80
C LEU A 134 -9.30 -12.71 4.98
N PRO A 135 -9.99 -13.87 4.99
CA PRO A 135 -9.86 -14.86 6.06
C PRO A 135 -8.47 -15.49 6.12
N GLN A 136 -7.74 -15.44 5.00
CA GLN A 136 -6.36 -15.90 4.86
C GLN A 136 -5.58 -14.89 4.03
N THR A 137 -4.28 -14.78 4.26
CA THR A 137 -3.37 -13.83 3.57
C THR A 137 -2.04 -14.48 3.22
N ASN A 138 -1.99 -15.80 3.06
CA ASN A 138 -0.75 -16.53 2.85
C ASN A 138 -0.10 -16.17 1.50
N ASN A 139 -0.88 -16.12 0.42
CA ASN A 139 -0.38 -15.73 -0.89
C ASN A 139 0.05 -14.26 -0.93
N ILE A 140 -0.74 -13.37 -0.32
CA ILE A 140 -0.39 -11.95 -0.21
C ILE A 140 0.92 -11.77 0.55
N LYS A 141 1.07 -12.43 1.73
CA LYS A 141 2.30 -12.39 2.51
C LYS A 141 3.51 -12.87 1.72
N THR A 142 3.33 -13.93 0.94
CA THR A 142 4.37 -14.44 0.04
C THR A 142 4.74 -13.43 -1.04
N LEU A 143 3.75 -12.87 -1.74
CA LEU A 143 3.98 -11.91 -2.83
C LEU A 143 4.65 -10.61 -2.34
N VAL A 144 4.28 -10.11 -1.17
CA VAL A 144 4.87 -8.88 -0.58
C VAL A 144 6.37 -9.06 -0.30
N THR A 145 6.81 -10.29 -0.01
CA THR A 145 8.21 -10.60 0.36
C THR A 145 8.92 -11.49 -0.66
N LEU A 146 8.33 -11.67 -1.85
CA LEU A 146 8.82 -12.63 -2.84
C LEU A 146 10.21 -12.23 -3.35
N GLU A 147 11.19 -13.08 -3.12
CA GLU A 147 12.57 -12.91 -3.61
C GLU A 147 12.94 -13.95 -4.67
N ASP A 148 12.12 -15.01 -4.82
CA ASP A 148 12.35 -16.13 -5.72
C ASP A 148 11.17 -16.33 -6.67
N LYS A 149 11.16 -17.40 -7.42
CA LYS A 149 10.10 -17.77 -8.37
C LYS A 149 8.94 -18.42 -7.65
N ILE A 150 7.74 -18.23 -8.20
CA ILE A 150 6.52 -18.92 -7.78
C ILE A 150 5.86 -19.56 -8.99
N ASP A 151 4.94 -20.51 -8.74
CA ASP A 151 4.08 -21.05 -9.77
C ASP A 151 3.07 -20.01 -10.25
N ILE A 152 3.12 -19.74 -11.55
CA ILE A 152 2.15 -18.90 -12.25
C ILE A 152 1.28 -19.81 -13.09
N GLU A 153 0.01 -19.90 -12.73
CA GLU A 153 -0.97 -20.76 -13.36
C GLU A 153 -1.89 -19.97 -14.29
N ARG A 154 -2.07 -20.45 -15.52
CA ARG A 154 -3.04 -19.92 -16.48
C ARG A 154 -4.05 -21.00 -16.84
N LYS A 155 -5.31 -20.59 -17.04
CA LYS A 155 -6.38 -21.52 -17.39
C LYS A 155 -6.05 -22.23 -18.71
N GLY A 156 -6.04 -23.57 -18.69
CA GLY A 156 -5.78 -24.38 -19.87
C GLY A 156 -4.30 -24.43 -20.32
N GLN A 157 -3.38 -23.95 -19.52
CA GLN A 157 -1.94 -24.00 -19.78
C GLN A 157 -1.21 -24.66 -18.62
N GLN A 158 -0.05 -25.26 -18.91
CA GLN A 158 0.84 -25.76 -17.87
C GLN A 158 1.36 -24.59 -17.03
N SER A 159 1.48 -24.78 -15.71
CA SER A 159 2.08 -23.79 -14.83
C SER A 159 3.54 -23.54 -15.19
N VAL A 160 3.98 -22.29 -15.02
CA VAL A 160 5.37 -21.88 -15.26
C VAL A 160 5.93 -21.23 -14.02
N GLN A 161 7.23 -21.37 -13.79
CA GLN A 161 7.94 -20.67 -12.72
C GLN A 161 8.27 -19.24 -13.17
N GLY A 162 7.73 -18.25 -12.46
CA GLY A 162 7.96 -16.84 -12.75
C GLY A 162 8.18 -16.01 -11.51
N THR A 163 8.68 -14.79 -11.69
CA THR A 163 8.90 -13.83 -10.62
C THR A 163 7.83 -12.74 -10.68
N LEU A 164 7.14 -12.51 -9.57
CA LEU A 164 6.22 -11.40 -9.41
C LEU A 164 6.84 -10.37 -8.45
N TYR A 165 6.83 -9.12 -8.86
CA TYR A 165 7.36 -7.99 -8.07
C TYR A 165 6.31 -6.91 -7.84
N VAL A 166 5.05 -7.25 -7.98
CA VAL A 166 3.91 -6.32 -7.79
C VAL A 166 3.84 -5.85 -6.34
N ARG A 167 3.50 -4.55 -6.16
CA ARG A 167 3.17 -3.97 -4.85
C ARG A 167 1.67 -3.81 -4.74
N PHE A 168 1.16 -3.73 -3.52
CA PHE A 168 -0.26 -3.63 -3.24
C PHE A 168 -0.58 -2.30 -2.55
N ALA A 169 -1.40 -1.46 -3.18
CA ALA A 169 -1.99 -0.28 -2.58
C ALA A 169 -3.49 -0.50 -2.46
N CYS A 170 -3.98 -0.61 -1.22
CA CYS A 170 -5.35 -0.97 -0.92
C CYS A 170 -6.02 0.17 -0.16
N PHE A 171 -7.17 0.60 -0.66
CA PHE A 171 -7.97 1.66 -0.06
C PHE A 171 -9.26 1.05 0.49
N GLY A 172 -9.50 1.25 1.79
CA GLY A 172 -10.65 0.68 2.48
C GLY A 172 -11.46 1.74 3.21
N ASN A 173 -12.74 1.44 3.38
CA ASN A 173 -13.64 2.19 4.23
C ASN A 173 -13.92 1.35 5.48
N GLY A 174 -13.89 1.98 6.66
CA GLY A 174 -14.20 1.30 7.91
C GLY A 174 -13.14 1.51 8.98
N SER A 175 -13.23 0.72 10.04
CA SER A 175 -12.31 0.80 11.14
C SER A 175 -11.08 -0.08 10.93
N LEU A 176 -9.97 0.27 11.59
CA LEU A 176 -8.75 -0.53 11.66
C LEU A 176 -8.99 -1.96 12.20
N HIS A 177 -10.16 -2.18 12.81
CA HIS A 177 -10.53 -3.41 13.50
C HIS A 177 -10.92 -4.57 12.60
N ALA A 178 -11.21 -4.30 11.35
CA ALA A 178 -11.79 -5.25 10.42
C ALA A 178 -10.77 -6.13 9.67
N LEU A 179 -9.47 -6.04 9.99
CA LEU A 179 -8.46 -6.89 9.37
C LEU A 179 -8.55 -8.31 9.92
N TYR A 180 -9.00 -9.25 9.10
CA TYR A 180 -9.27 -10.64 9.51
C TYR A 180 -8.02 -11.45 9.83
N ASP A 181 -6.91 -11.27 9.11
CA ASP A 181 -5.65 -11.93 9.45
C ASP A 181 -4.93 -11.15 10.55
N LYS A 182 -5.01 -11.70 11.75
CA LYS A 182 -4.43 -11.15 12.98
C LYS A 182 -3.01 -11.64 13.25
N SER A 183 -2.35 -12.23 12.24
CA SER A 183 -0.99 -12.71 12.42
C SER A 183 0.04 -11.58 12.41
N ASN A 184 1.04 -11.66 13.31
CA ASN A 184 2.19 -10.75 13.30
C ASN A 184 2.87 -10.70 11.91
N GLY A 185 2.83 -11.83 11.18
CA GLY A 185 3.34 -11.93 9.82
C GLY A 185 2.65 -11.01 8.83
N PHE A 186 1.34 -10.78 8.97
CA PHE A 186 0.58 -9.87 8.14
C PHE A 186 0.75 -8.42 8.57
N TYR A 187 0.65 -8.13 9.86
CA TYR A 187 0.80 -6.76 10.38
C TYR A 187 2.16 -6.14 10.05
N ARG A 188 3.26 -6.88 10.23
CA ARG A 188 4.61 -6.36 9.92
C ARG A 188 4.82 -5.97 8.45
N ARG A 189 3.97 -6.47 7.54
CA ARG A 189 4.03 -6.18 6.11
C ARG A 189 3.16 -5.00 5.69
N GLN A 190 2.47 -4.37 6.63
CA GLN A 190 1.58 -3.25 6.35
C GLN A 190 2.27 -1.92 6.61
N LEU A 191 2.00 -0.97 5.73
CA LEU A 191 2.13 0.46 5.95
C LEU A 191 0.71 1.00 6.06
N LEU A 192 0.26 1.25 7.29
CA LEU A 192 -1.13 1.55 7.60
C LEU A 192 -1.33 3.06 7.81
N LEU A 193 -1.83 3.73 6.78
CA LEU A 193 -2.15 5.14 6.81
C LEU A 193 -3.64 5.37 7.05
N THR A 194 -3.98 6.41 7.78
CA THR A 194 -5.36 6.85 8.00
C THR A 194 -5.58 8.23 7.43
N THR A 195 -6.76 8.44 6.82
CA THR A 195 -7.12 9.76 6.27
C THR A 195 -7.64 10.68 7.35
N LYS A 196 -7.53 11.99 7.10
CA LYS A 196 -8.30 13.01 7.81
C LYS A 196 -9.78 12.84 7.52
N GLU A 197 -10.61 13.26 8.44
CA GLU A 197 -12.06 13.33 8.19
C GLU A 197 -12.36 14.41 7.15
N LYS A 198 -13.38 14.15 6.31
CA LYS A 198 -13.85 15.15 5.36
C LYS A 198 -14.41 16.36 6.13
N PRO A 199 -13.90 17.59 5.91
CA PRO A 199 -14.44 18.77 6.55
C PRO A 199 -15.92 18.94 6.24
N VAL A 200 -16.69 19.36 7.24
CA VAL A 200 -18.12 19.68 7.07
C VAL A 200 -18.26 20.82 6.06
N GLY A 201 -19.12 20.65 5.07
CA GLY A 201 -19.36 21.68 4.04
C GLY A 201 -18.30 21.72 2.92
N ARG A 202 -17.31 20.80 2.89
CA ARG A 202 -16.37 20.74 1.76
C ARG A 202 -17.12 20.51 0.44
N VAL A 203 -16.93 21.44 -0.48
CA VAL A 203 -17.40 21.29 -1.87
C VAL A 203 -16.34 20.53 -2.65
N ASP A 204 -16.74 19.42 -3.29
CA ASP A 204 -15.83 18.62 -4.08
C ASP A 204 -15.54 19.32 -5.43
N ASP A 205 -14.26 19.42 -5.79
CA ASP A 205 -13.82 19.96 -7.07
C ASP A 205 -13.95 18.87 -8.16
N PRO A 206 -14.88 19.02 -9.13
CA PRO A 206 -15.05 18.03 -10.20
C PRO A 206 -13.84 17.92 -11.12
N PHE A 207 -13.01 18.96 -11.20
CA PHE A 207 -11.80 19.03 -12.05
C PHE A 207 -10.51 18.69 -11.30
N LEU A 208 -10.60 18.23 -10.06
CA LEU A 208 -9.44 17.93 -9.24
C LEU A 208 -8.47 16.95 -9.92
N ILE A 209 -9.00 15.88 -10.51
CA ILE A 209 -8.18 14.87 -11.20
C ILE A 209 -7.47 15.48 -12.41
N ASP A 210 -8.15 16.30 -13.21
CA ASP A 210 -7.55 16.90 -14.39
C ASP A 210 -6.42 17.88 -14.01
N LYS A 211 -6.61 18.64 -12.93
CA LYS A 211 -5.57 19.52 -12.38
C LYS A 211 -4.33 18.72 -11.95
N MET A 212 -4.52 17.64 -11.19
CA MET A 212 -3.41 16.81 -10.73
C MET A 212 -2.77 16.02 -11.90
N ARG A 213 -3.56 15.58 -12.89
CA ARG A 213 -3.05 14.92 -14.10
C ARG A 213 -2.08 15.80 -14.87
N ASN A 214 -2.33 17.11 -14.92
CA ASN A 214 -1.45 18.07 -15.59
C ASN A 214 -0.10 18.24 -14.83
N GLU A 215 0.00 17.77 -13.60
CA GLU A 215 1.23 17.82 -12.78
C GLU A 215 1.96 16.46 -12.72
N LYS A 216 1.58 15.48 -13.54
CA LYS A 216 2.04 14.08 -13.41
C LYS A 216 3.57 13.92 -13.49
N GLU A 217 4.26 14.71 -14.33
CA GLU A 217 5.72 14.70 -14.40
C GLU A 217 6.34 15.20 -13.08
N GLY A 218 5.76 16.23 -12.46
CA GLY A 218 6.15 16.71 -11.13
C GLY A 218 5.86 15.69 -10.03
N ILE A 219 4.74 14.94 -10.14
CA ILE A 219 4.40 13.84 -9.21
C ILE A 219 5.42 12.70 -9.35
N LEU A 220 5.89 12.39 -10.57
CA LEU A 220 6.97 11.43 -10.77
C LEU A 220 8.25 11.87 -10.05
N LEU A 221 8.67 13.14 -10.19
CA LEU A 221 9.86 13.66 -9.52
C LEU A 221 9.70 13.58 -8.00
N TRP A 222 8.55 13.99 -7.47
CA TRP A 222 8.22 13.87 -6.06
C TRP A 222 8.29 12.40 -5.57
N ALA A 223 7.80 11.45 -6.35
CA ALA A 223 7.90 10.03 -6.01
C ALA A 223 9.36 9.51 -6.05
N LEU A 224 10.18 10.00 -7.00
CA LEU A 224 11.61 9.68 -7.06
C LEU A 224 12.38 10.18 -5.84
N GLU A 225 12.05 11.37 -5.32
CA GLU A 225 12.63 11.88 -4.05
C GLU A 225 12.32 10.92 -2.89
N GLY A 226 11.08 10.45 -2.78
CA GLY A 226 10.69 9.44 -1.79
C GLY A 226 11.46 8.13 -1.96
N LEU A 227 11.65 7.67 -3.20
CA LEU A 227 12.42 6.47 -3.49
C LEU A 227 13.88 6.62 -3.05
N HIS A 228 14.52 7.75 -3.34
CA HIS A 228 15.90 8.01 -2.93
C HIS A 228 16.03 7.97 -1.42
N ARG A 229 15.13 8.63 -0.70
CA ARG A 229 15.11 8.62 0.77
C ARG A 229 14.94 7.20 1.33
N LEU A 230 14.02 6.41 0.76
CA LEU A 230 13.80 5.02 1.17
C LEU A 230 15.06 4.16 0.96
N ILE A 231 15.75 4.33 -0.16
CA ILE A 231 16.98 3.58 -0.45
C ILE A 231 18.11 3.98 0.49
N GLN A 232 18.29 5.29 0.73
CA GLN A 232 19.26 5.80 1.70
C GLN A 232 19.00 5.26 3.11
N ASN A 233 17.73 5.02 3.44
CA ASN A 233 17.31 4.41 4.70
C ASN A 233 17.22 2.86 4.63
N ASN A 234 17.99 2.20 3.75
CA ASN A 234 18.03 0.75 3.61
C ASN A 234 16.64 0.09 3.44
N TYR A 235 15.77 0.70 2.65
CA TYR A 235 14.38 0.26 2.42
C TYR A 235 13.49 0.25 3.68
N GLN A 236 13.85 1.02 4.70
CA GLN A 236 13.00 1.25 5.87
C GLN A 236 12.20 2.54 5.67
N PHE A 237 10.88 2.42 5.73
CA PHE A 237 9.98 3.55 5.56
C PHE A 237 10.07 4.53 6.73
N THR A 238 9.86 5.80 6.43
CA THR A 238 9.62 6.84 7.43
C THR A 238 8.26 6.58 8.10
N ILE A 239 8.26 6.08 9.33
CA ILE A 239 7.04 5.77 10.07
C ILE A 239 6.81 6.85 11.11
N SER A 240 5.70 7.58 10.98
CA SER A 240 5.26 8.54 11.98
C SER A 240 4.82 7.84 13.28
N GLU A 241 4.84 8.56 14.41
CA GLU A 241 4.29 8.04 15.67
C GLU A 241 2.81 7.65 15.51
N ARG A 242 2.06 8.43 14.71
CA ARG A 242 0.68 8.15 14.37
C ARG A 242 0.51 6.83 13.61
N THR A 243 1.29 6.63 12.54
CA THR A 243 1.25 5.37 11.77
C THR A 243 1.63 4.17 12.63
N ALA A 244 2.62 4.30 13.51
CA ALA A 244 2.99 3.26 14.46
C ALA A 244 1.87 2.97 15.48
N ALA A 245 1.22 4.03 16.00
CA ALA A 245 0.08 3.90 16.92
C ALA A 245 -1.12 3.24 16.24
N ASN A 246 -1.46 3.62 15.02
CA ASN A 246 -2.55 3.00 14.23
C ASN A 246 -2.31 1.49 14.05
N LEU A 247 -1.10 1.10 13.69
CA LEU A 247 -0.77 -0.32 13.52
C LEU A 247 -0.87 -1.08 14.85
N LYS A 248 -0.38 -0.49 15.94
CA LYS A 248 -0.49 -1.07 17.29
C LYS A 248 -1.94 -1.23 17.71
N GLU A 249 -2.76 -0.21 17.51
CA GLU A 249 -4.20 -0.23 17.79
C GLU A 249 -4.89 -1.35 16.98
N ALA A 250 -4.61 -1.46 15.68
CA ALA A 250 -5.14 -2.53 14.82
C ALA A 250 -4.76 -3.93 15.35
N MET A 251 -3.51 -4.11 15.81
CA MET A 251 -3.04 -5.36 16.40
C MET A 251 -3.74 -5.68 17.72
N GLU A 252 -3.88 -4.71 18.62
CA GLU A 252 -4.52 -4.89 19.93
C GLU A 252 -6.00 -5.22 19.79
N GLN A 253 -6.70 -4.52 18.93
CA GLN A 253 -8.13 -4.74 18.68
C GLN A 253 -8.39 -6.00 17.85
N GLY A 254 -7.46 -6.38 17.01
CA GLY A 254 -7.46 -7.67 16.32
C GLY A 254 -7.35 -8.87 17.27
N ASN A 255 -6.89 -8.68 18.50
CA ASN A 255 -6.74 -9.75 19.50
C ASN A 255 -7.92 -9.76 20.46
N ASN A 256 -8.89 -10.67 20.23
CA ASN A 256 -10.08 -10.80 21.08
C ASN A 256 -9.74 -11.00 22.57
N ILE A 257 -8.64 -11.72 22.85
CA ILE A 257 -8.18 -11.95 24.22
C ILE A 257 -7.72 -10.65 24.86
N LEU A 258 -6.93 -9.84 24.16
CA LEU A 258 -6.50 -8.54 24.66
C LEU A 258 -7.68 -7.56 24.80
N GLY A 259 -8.63 -7.60 23.86
CA GLY A 259 -9.87 -6.83 23.96
C GLY A 259 -10.69 -7.22 25.18
N PHE A 260 -10.84 -8.52 25.43
CA PHE A 260 -11.50 -9.03 26.61
C PHE A 260 -10.75 -8.67 27.89
N LEU A 261 -9.42 -8.80 27.93
CA LEU A 261 -8.58 -8.44 29.09
C LEU A 261 -8.67 -6.95 29.45
N LYS A 262 -9.01 -6.08 28.49
CA LYS A 262 -9.19 -4.63 28.70
C LYS A 262 -10.65 -4.22 28.95
N SER A 263 -11.61 -5.17 28.80
CA SER A 263 -13.03 -4.87 29.03
C SER A 263 -13.32 -4.75 30.54
N GLU A 264 -14.01 -3.67 30.93
CA GLU A 264 -14.38 -3.42 32.30
C GLU A 264 -15.50 -4.36 32.75
N GLY A 265 -15.44 -4.79 34.04
CA GLY A 265 -16.53 -5.48 34.72
C GLY A 265 -16.52 -7.01 34.66
N TYR A 266 -15.61 -7.63 33.89
CA TYR A 266 -15.54 -9.09 33.80
C TYR A 266 -14.45 -9.70 34.69
N PHE A 267 -13.30 -9.04 34.83
CA PHE A 267 -12.22 -9.48 35.73
C PHE A 267 -11.24 -8.32 35.95
N GLU A 268 -10.43 -8.46 37.00
CA GLU A 268 -9.40 -7.49 37.36
C GLU A 268 -8.02 -8.16 37.34
N ILE A 269 -7.07 -7.53 36.61
CA ILE A 269 -5.68 -8.01 36.58
C ILE A 269 -4.97 -7.51 37.84
N ARG A 270 -4.56 -8.42 38.72
CA ARG A 270 -3.76 -8.13 39.94
C ARG A 270 -2.48 -8.95 39.92
N GLN A 271 -1.37 -8.30 40.29
CA GLN A 271 -0.08 -9.00 40.40
C GLN A 271 -0.17 -10.16 41.39
N GLY A 272 0.25 -11.35 40.96
CA GLY A 272 0.22 -12.57 41.79
C GLY A 272 -1.14 -13.27 41.90
N ALA A 273 -2.21 -12.72 41.34
CA ALA A 273 -3.51 -13.39 41.27
C ALA A 273 -3.46 -14.61 40.33
N LYS A 274 -4.18 -15.66 40.70
CA LYS A 274 -4.33 -16.88 39.88
C LYS A 274 -5.80 -17.21 39.72
N CYS A 275 -6.23 -17.55 38.50
CA CYS A 275 -7.54 -18.15 38.29
C CYS A 275 -7.40 -19.44 37.48
N LYS A 276 -8.39 -20.33 37.57
CA LYS A 276 -8.43 -21.54 36.75
C LYS A 276 -8.78 -21.15 35.31
N SER A 277 -8.13 -21.75 34.33
CA SER A 277 -8.40 -21.52 32.91
C SER A 277 -9.87 -21.78 32.55
N THR A 278 -10.51 -22.77 33.19
CA THR A 278 -11.94 -23.07 33.01
C THR A 278 -12.85 -21.94 33.45
N ASP A 279 -12.51 -21.24 34.57
CA ASP A 279 -13.32 -20.12 35.07
C ASP A 279 -13.12 -18.88 34.23
N PHE A 280 -11.88 -18.65 33.75
CA PHE A 280 -11.58 -17.62 32.80
C PHE A 280 -12.36 -17.80 31.49
N TYR A 281 -12.40 -19.03 30.95
CA TYR A 281 -13.12 -19.38 29.72
C TYR A 281 -14.64 -19.23 29.82
N LYS A 282 -15.23 -19.36 30.99
CA LYS A 282 -16.68 -19.15 31.19
C LYS A 282 -17.08 -17.68 31.13
N VAL A 283 -16.16 -16.78 31.39
CA VAL A 283 -16.38 -15.34 31.39
C VAL A 283 -16.01 -14.74 30.02
N TYR A 284 -15.08 -15.37 29.29
CA TYR A 284 -14.71 -15.03 27.91
C TYR A 284 -15.81 -15.39 26.90
#